data_9185cf24072f5d0ca1321362d13967d5
#
_entry.id   9185cf24072f5d0ca1321362d13967d5
#
_cell.length_a   1.000
_cell.length_b   1.000
_cell.length_c   1.000
_cell.angle_alpha   90.00
_cell.angle_beta   90.00
_cell.angle_gamma   90.00
#
_symmetry.space_group_name_H-M   'P 1'
#
loop_
_entity.id
_entity.type
_entity.pdbx_description
1 polymer ?
#
loop_
_entity_poly.entity_id
_entity_poly.type
_entity_poly.pdbx_seq_one_letter_code
_entity_poly.pdbx_strand_id
1 'polypeptide(L)'
;MKGRHWIMLGSLALTLVAAQLPALAQSGDTKGGEVREDRRDLRQDNRDIREDRRDIRGDRRNLQGDRRELQQDVRSGANPGQIRQDRRDIHQDRRDLRKDHRDLSHDRQDRRGDRRDLRHDMAGRKGHSR
;
A
#
# COMPACT_ATOMS: atom_id res chain seq x y z
N MET A 1 -16.53 12.26 -23.20
CA MET A 1 -15.42 12.66 -24.11
C MET A 1 -14.40 13.43 -23.30
N LYS A 2 -13.32 12.79 -22.84
CA LYS A 2 -12.18 13.46 -22.17
C LYS A 2 -10.90 12.99 -22.82
N GLY A 3 -10.21 13.95 -23.48
CA GLY A 3 -9.03 13.74 -24.31
C GLY A 3 -7.81 13.31 -23.51
N ARG A 4 -7.16 12.29 -24.00
CA ARG A 4 -5.86 11.82 -23.52
C ARG A 4 -4.77 12.64 -24.23
N HIS A 5 -4.08 13.50 -23.50
CA HIS A 5 -2.91 14.20 -24.03
C HIS A 5 -1.68 13.28 -23.91
N TRP A 6 -1.21 12.84 -25.06
CA TRP A 6 0.09 12.20 -25.21
C TRP A 6 1.15 13.29 -25.31
N ILE A 7 2.08 13.33 -24.39
CA ILE A 7 3.26 14.20 -24.47
C ILE A 7 4.41 13.34 -24.97
N MET A 8 4.78 13.52 -26.23
CA MET A 8 6.03 13.03 -26.82
C MET A 8 7.17 13.90 -26.29
N LEU A 9 8.08 13.35 -25.53
CA LEU A 9 9.34 14.01 -25.17
C LEU A 9 10.48 13.38 -25.96
N GLY A 10 11.10 14.22 -26.78
CA GLY A 10 12.20 13.88 -27.65
C GLY A 10 13.49 13.53 -26.89
N SER A 11 14.17 12.54 -27.44
CA SER A 11 15.48 12.10 -27.01
C SER A 11 16.56 13.15 -27.34
N LEU A 12 17.21 13.68 -26.32
CA LEU A 12 18.46 14.43 -26.47
C LEU A 12 19.59 13.53 -25.98
N ALA A 13 20.33 12.98 -26.93
CA ALA A 13 21.54 12.20 -26.64
C ALA A 13 22.69 13.15 -26.28
N LEU A 14 23.04 13.21 -25.00
CA LEU A 14 24.21 13.92 -24.54
C LEU A 14 25.29 12.89 -24.22
N THR A 15 26.29 12.76 -25.10
CA THR A 15 27.47 11.93 -24.88
C THR A 15 28.39 12.60 -23.89
N LEU A 16 28.40 12.13 -22.65
CA LEU A 16 29.34 12.54 -21.62
C LEU A 16 30.49 11.55 -21.58
N VAL A 17 31.67 11.99 -21.96
CA VAL A 17 32.91 11.26 -21.74
C VAL A 17 33.24 11.30 -20.26
N ALA A 18 33.05 10.20 -19.57
CA ALA A 18 33.33 10.08 -18.14
C ALA A 18 34.81 9.66 -17.96
N ALA A 19 35.59 10.53 -17.37
CA ALA A 19 36.91 10.19 -16.85
C ALA A 19 36.77 9.13 -15.72
N GLN A 20 37.41 7.99 -15.86
CA GLN A 20 37.45 6.94 -14.86
C GLN A 20 38.34 7.38 -13.69
N LEU A 21 37.71 7.76 -12.59
CA LEU A 21 38.35 7.89 -11.30
C LEU A 21 38.25 6.54 -10.54
N PRO A 22 39.27 6.13 -9.78
CA PRO A 22 39.27 4.81 -9.14
C PRO A 22 38.21 4.68 -8.05
N ALA A 23 37.30 3.72 -8.23
CA ALA A 23 36.20 3.41 -7.32
C ALA A 23 36.71 2.58 -6.10
N LEU A 24 37.44 3.20 -5.17
CA LEU A 24 37.93 2.51 -3.98
C LEU A 24 37.45 3.07 -2.63
N ALA A 25 36.43 3.90 -2.59
CA ALA A 25 36.01 4.52 -1.33
C ALA A 25 34.47 4.54 -1.05
N GLN A 26 33.66 3.73 -1.71
CA GLN A 26 32.17 3.85 -1.55
C GLN A 26 31.46 2.66 -0.91
N SER A 27 32.15 1.58 -0.55
CA SER A 27 31.45 0.40 0.00
C SER A 27 31.04 0.50 1.48
N GLY A 28 31.48 1.55 2.20
CA GLY A 28 31.11 1.76 3.61
C GLY A 28 29.83 2.57 3.82
N ASP A 29 29.50 3.45 2.87
CA ASP A 29 28.36 4.38 3.02
C ASP A 29 27.04 3.79 2.47
N THR A 30 27.12 2.88 1.51
CA THR A 30 25.95 2.20 0.92
C THR A 30 25.16 1.39 1.94
N LYS A 31 25.83 0.55 2.75
CA LYS A 31 25.16 -0.26 3.79
C LYS A 31 24.53 0.57 4.90
N GLY A 32 25.05 1.76 5.16
CA GLY A 32 24.43 2.72 6.08
C GLY A 32 23.17 3.34 5.51
N GLY A 33 23.11 3.54 4.20
CA GLY A 33 21.95 3.98 3.43
C GLY A 33 20.84 2.94 3.46
N GLU A 34 21.14 1.70 3.11
CA GLU A 34 20.20 0.57 3.07
C GLU A 34 19.45 0.41 4.41
N VAL A 35 20.16 0.30 5.52
CA VAL A 35 19.52 0.21 6.85
C VAL A 35 18.65 1.41 7.20
N ARG A 36 18.95 2.61 6.68
CA ARG A 36 18.09 3.79 6.89
C ARG A 36 16.83 3.73 6.03
N GLU A 37 16.94 3.22 4.83
CA GLU A 37 15.86 2.99 3.89
C GLU A 37 14.91 1.95 4.46
N ASP A 38 15.36 0.75 4.79
CA ASP A 38 14.58 -0.32 5.42
C ASP A 38 13.79 0.16 6.65
N ARG A 39 14.41 1.03 7.46
CA ARG A 39 13.72 1.62 8.62
C ARG A 39 12.65 2.64 8.24
N ARG A 40 12.76 3.29 7.09
CA ARG A 40 11.72 4.17 6.58
C ARG A 40 10.56 3.35 6.04
N ASP A 41 10.87 2.30 5.29
CA ASP A 41 9.89 1.41 4.69
C ASP A 41 9.08 0.69 5.78
N LEU A 42 9.72 0.11 6.77
CA LEU A 42 9.04 -0.44 7.95
C LEU A 42 8.17 0.57 8.71
N ARG A 43 8.54 1.85 8.72
CA ARG A 43 7.69 2.90 9.33
C ARG A 43 6.51 3.23 8.47
N GLN A 44 6.68 3.19 7.15
CA GLN A 44 5.61 3.39 6.19
C GLN A 44 4.60 2.25 6.29
N ASP A 45 5.04 1.00 6.16
CA ASP A 45 4.20 -0.20 6.30
C ASP A 45 3.37 -0.20 7.58
N ASN A 46 4.00 0.22 8.69
CA ASN A 46 3.29 0.31 9.96
C ASN A 46 2.21 1.40 9.98
N ARG A 47 2.33 2.45 9.15
CA ARG A 47 1.28 3.46 8.99
C ARG A 47 0.16 2.91 8.13
N ASP A 48 0.50 2.33 7.00
CA ASP A 48 -0.44 1.80 6.03
C ASP A 48 -1.29 0.68 6.66
N ILE A 49 -0.67 -0.26 7.36
CA ILE A 49 -1.38 -1.28 8.16
C ILE A 49 -2.33 -0.68 9.21
N ARG A 50 -2.00 0.48 9.79
CA ARG A 50 -2.90 1.13 10.76
C ARG A 50 -4.07 1.82 10.09
N GLU A 51 -3.83 2.40 8.92
CA GLU A 51 -4.83 3.04 8.09
C GLU A 51 -5.83 1.98 7.60
N ASP A 52 -5.38 0.94 6.94
CA ASP A 52 -6.20 -0.19 6.50
C ASP A 52 -7.10 -0.76 7.61
N ARG A 53 -6.53 -0.90 8.81
CA ARG A 53 -7.31 -1.38 9.96
C ARG A 53 -8.39 -0.38 10.41
N ARG A 54 -8.20 0.91 10.17
CA ARG A 54 -9.22 1.93 10.47
C ARG A 54 -10.31 1.87 9.41
N ASP A 55 -9.92 1.75 8.16
CA ASP A 55 -10.82 1.71 7.02
C ASP A 55 -11.68 0.45 7.07
N ILE A 56 -11.09 -0.73 7.25
CA ILE A 56 -11.83 -1.98 7.49
C ILE A 56 -12.84 -1.87 8.66
N ARG A 57 -12.50 -1.13 9.72
CA ARG A 57 -13.44 -0.92 10.83
C ARG A 57 -14.54 0.07 10.48
N GLY A 58 -14.24 1.06 9.65
CA GLY A 58 -15.20 2.00 9.07
C GLY A 58 -16.22 1.26 8.21
N ASP A 59 -15.72 0.52 7.23
CA ASP A 59 -16.51 -0.22 6.25
C ASP A 59 -17.42 -1.28 6.89
N ARG A 60 -16.93 -1.96 7.93
CA ARG A 60 -17.77 -2.87 8.71
C ARG A 60 -18.93 -2.17 9.40
N ARG A 61 -18.71 -0.95 9.90
CA ARG A 61 -19.80 -0.16 10.53
C ARG A 61 -20.80 0.33 9.50
N ASN A 62 -20.32 0.80 8.36
CA ASN A 62 -21.13 1.23 7.24
C ASN A 62 -21.99 0.06 6.75
N LEU A 63 -21.38 -1.07 6.41
CA LEU A 63 -22.08 -2.28 5.99
C LEU A 63 -23.13 -2.77 7.03
N GLN A 64 -22.89 -2.54 8.31
CA GLN A 64 -23.85 -2.85 9.36
C GLN A 64 -25.02 -1.84 9.37
N GLY A 65 -24.73 -0.57 9.08
CA GLY A 65 -25.73 0.49 8.88
C GLY A 65 -26.66 0.16 7.71
N ASP A 66 -26.09 -0.08 6.56
CA ASP A 66 -26.79 -0.37 5.30
C ASP A 66 -27.70 -1.59 5.42
N ARG A 67 -27.25 -2.61 6.15
CA ARG A 67 -28.12 -3.77 6.44
C ARG A 67 -29.31 -3.47 7.32
N ARG A 68 -29.17 -2.53 8.28
CA ARG A 68 -30.30 -2.09 9.13
C ARG A 68 -31.27 -1.26 8.33
N GLU A 69 -30.73 -0.36 7.49
CA GLU A 69 -31.53 0.48 6.60
C GLU A 69 -32.32 -0.39 5.61
N LEU A 70 -31.68 -1.31 4.91
CA LEU A 70 -32.36 -2.27 4.05
C LEU A 70 -33.45 -3.05 4.81
N GLN A 71 -33.20 -3.47 6.04
CA GLN A 71 -34.20 -4.18 6.84
C GLN A 71 -35.39 -3.30 7.19
N GLN A 72 -35.16 -2.01 7.48
CA GLN A 72 -36.19 -1.04 7.73
C GLN A 72 -36.99 -0.78 6.47
N ASP A 73 -36.36 -0.57 5.33
CA ASP A 73 -36.97 -0.32 4.05
C ASP A 73 -37.86 -1.47 3.60
N VAL A 74 -37.41 -2.70 3.79
CA VAL A 74 -38.24 -3.88 3.53
C VAL A 74 -39.48 -3.92 4.45
N ARG A 75 -39.34 -3.55 5.72
CA ARG A 75 -40.46 -3.56 6.67
C ARG A 75 -41.46 -2.42 6.43
N SER A 76 -41.00 -1.27 6.01
CA SER A 76 -41.83 -0.10 5.72
C SER A 76 -42.51 -0.17 4.36
N GLY A 77 -42.22 -1.18 3.54
CA GLY A 77 -42.76 -1.30 2.20
C GLY A 77 -42.18 -0.28 1.22
N ALA A 78 -40.90 0.08 1.41
CA ALA A 78 -40.20 1.00 0.53
C ALA A 78 -40.20 0.53 -0.93
N ASN A 79 -39.98 1.47 -1.84
CA ASN A 79 -39.99 1.20 -3.28
C ASN A 79 -39.06 0.02 -3.64
N PRO A 80 -39.57 -0.98 -4.40
CA PRO A 80 -38.77 -2.13 -4.82
C PRO A 80 -37.49 -1.75 -5.60
N GLY A 81 -37.43 -0.57 -6.22
CA GLY A 81 -36.24 -0.01 -6.87
C GLY A 81 -35.15 0.34 -5.86
N GLN A 82 -35.53 0.99 -4.75
CA GLN A 82 -34.63 1.35 -3.65
C GLN A 82 -34.09 0.10 -2.99
N ILE A 83 -34.93 -0.85 -2.61
CA ILE A 83 -34.51 -2.13 -2.02
C ILE A 83 -33.51 -2.88 -2.92
N ARG A 84 -33.67 -2.81 -4.25
CA ARG A 84 -32.70 -3.39 -5.18
C ARG A 84 -31.40 -2.63 -5.22
N GLN A 85 -31.42 -1.32 -5.05
CA GLN A 85 -30.23 -0.48 -4.97
C GLN A 85 -29.44 -0.81 -3.71
N ASP A 86 -30.07 -0.76 -2.54
CA ASP A 86 -29.44 -1.06 -1.25
C ASP A 86 -28.78 -2.44 -1.22
N ARG A 87 -29.44 -3.44 -1.82
CA ARG A 87 -28.83 -4.77 -1.96
C ARG A 87 -27.58 -4.77 -2.83
N ARG A 88 -27.54 -3.97 -3.90
CA ARG A 88 -26.35 -3.85 -4.75
C ARG A 88 -25.21 -3.18 -4.00
N ASP A 89 -25.52 -2.14 -3.26
CA ASP A 89 -24.54 -1.37 -2.48
C ASP A 89 -23.93 -2.26 -1.39
N ILE A 90 -24.75 -2.97 -0.61
CA ILE A 90 -24.28 -3.99 0.34
C ILE A 90 -23.41 -5.07 -0.32
N HIS A 91 -23.72 -5.47 -1.54
CA HIS A 91 -22.90 -6.45 -2.26
C HIS A 91 -21.56 -5.87 -2.71
N GLN A 92 -21.52 -4.59 -3.04
CA GLN A 92 -20.29 -3.88 -3.37
C GLN A 92 -19.42 -3.72 -2.14
N ASP A 93 -19.97 -3.19 -1.04
CA ASP A 93 -19.23 -3.01 0.22
C ASP A 93 -18.61 -4.31 0.74
N ARG A 94 -19.33 -5.42 0.57
CA ARG A 94 -18.77 -6.74 0.89
C ARG A 94 -17.60 -7.15 0.00
N ARG A 95 -17.57 -6.70 -1.25
CA ARG A 95 -16.44 -6.97 -2.16
C ARG A 95 -15.25 -6.12 -1.78
N ASP A 96 -15.50 -4.84 -1.48
CA ASP A 96 -14.48 -3.87 -1.11
C ASP A 96 -13.85 -4.29 0.22
N LEU A 97 -14.64 -4.58 1.23
CA LEU A 97 -14.16 -5.12 2.50
C LEU A 97 -13.31 -6.42 2.37
N ARG A 98 -13.64 -7.30 1.41
CA ARG A 98 -12.81 -8.49 1.13
C ARG A 98 -11.50 -8.14 0.44
N LYS A 99 -11.49 -7.08 -0.39
CA LYS A 99 -10.27 -6.55 -1.01
C LYS A 99 -9.36 -5.98 0.06
N ASP A 100 -9.86 -5.09 0.91
CA ASP A 100 -9.09 -4.45 1.99
C ASP A 100 -8.47 -5.46 2.96
N HIS A 101 -9.20 -6.55 3.25
CA HIS A 101 -8.65 -7.65 4.05
C HIS A 101 -7.49 -8.38 3.36
N ARG A 102 -7.50 -8.49 2.02
CA ARG A 102 -6.39 -9.09 1.26
C ARG A 102 -5.20 -8.15 1.22
N ASP A 103 -5.46 -6.86 0.99
CA ASP A 103 -4.43 -5.84 0.93
C ASP A 103 -3.71 -5.73 2.29
N LEU A 104 -4.47 -5.66 3.40
CA LEU A 104 -3.92 -5.73 4.75
C LEU A 104 -3.09 -7.02 5.01
N SER A 105 -3.47 -8.15 4.42
CA SER A 105 -2.71 -9.40 4.56
C SER A 105 -1.38 -9.34 3.81
N HIS A 106 -1.38 -8.72 2.62
CA HIS A 106 -0.19 -8.47 1.81
C HIS A 106 0.79 -7.55 2.52
N ASP A 107 0.33 -6.40 3.00
CA ASP A 107 1.16 -5.43 3.73
C ASP A 107 1.83 -6.02 4.97
N ARG A 108 1.10 -6.91 5.65
CA ARG A 108 1.69 -7.66 6.79
C ARG A 108 2.78 -8.63 6.35
N GLN A 109 2.67 -9.19 5.16
CA GLN A 109 3.66 -10.10 4.61
C GLN A 109 4.90 -9.32 4.19
N ASP A 110 4.72 -8.20 3.51
CA ASP A 110 5.80 -7.31 3.07
C ASP A 110 6.58 -6.78 4.27
N ARG A 111 5.88 -6.25 5.27
CA ARG A 111 6.51 -5.83 6.53
C ARG A 111 7.32 -6.95 7.22
N ARG A 112 6.92 -8.21 7.08
CA ARG A 112 7.72 -9.33 7.64
C ARG A 112 8.98 -9.59 6.80
N GLY A 113 8.92 -9.33 5.49
CA GLY A 113 10.05 -9.33 4.58
C GLY A 113 11.07 -8.27 5.01
N ASP A 114 10.67 -7.01 4.97
CA ASP A 114 11.52 -5.86 5.29
C ASP A 114 12.15 -5.96 6.68
N ARG A 115 11.42 -6.51 7.64
CA ARG A 115 11.97 -6.76 8.97
C ARG A 115 13.03 -7.88 8.99
N ARG A 116 12.97 -8.83 8.07
CA ARG A 116 14.04 -9.84 7.89
C ARG A 116 15.25 -9.22 7.24
N ASP A 117 15.04 -8.43 6.20
CA ASP A 117 16.09 -7.79 5.42
C ASP A 117 16.86 -6.79 6.29
N LEU A 118 16.16 -5.93 7.03
CA LEU A 118 16.76 -5.06 8.02
C LEU A 118 17.63 -5.82 9.05
N ARG A 119 17.19 -6.99 9.52
CA ARG A 119 17.99 -7.78 10.46
C ARG A 119 19.23 -8.35 9.82
N HIS A 120 19.13 -8.78 8.57
CA HIS A 120 20.24 -9.29 7.79
C HIS A 120 21.32 -8.19 7.59
N ASP A 121 20.88 -7.00 7.19
CA ASP A 121 21.77 -5.87 6.92
C ASP A 121 22.45 -5.36 8.20
N MET A 122 21.72 -5.34 9.29
CA MET A 122 22.30 -5.01 10.60
C MET A 122 23.32 -6.05 11.09
N ALA A 123 23.12 -7.34 10.78
CA ALA A 123 24.07 -8.40 11.13
C ALA A 123 25.34 -8.33 10.28
N GLY A 124 25.19 -8.06 8.98
CA GLY A 124 26.32 -7.86 8.06
C GLY A 124 27.25 -6.72 8.47
N ARG A 125 26.71 -5.65 9.04
CA ARG A 125 27.50 -4.51 9.55
C ARG A 125 28.40 -4.88 10.74
N LYS A 126 27.91 -5.74 11.65
CA LYS A 126 28.70 -6.16 12.83
C LYS A 126 29.88 -7.06 12.46
N GLY A 127 29.80 -7.80 11.35
CA GLY A 127 30.86 -8.68 10.89
C GLY A 127 32.06 -7.96 10.25
N HIS A 128 31.90 -6.71 9.82
CA HIS A 128 32.93 -5.91 9.15
C HIS A 128 33.69 -4.93 10.08
N SER A 129 33.27 -4.85 11.34
CA SER A 129 33.89 -3.94 12.34
C SER A 129 34.86 -4.65 13.29
N ARG A 130 35.34 -5.84 12.92
CA ARG A 130 36.43 -6.58 13.55
C ARG A 130 37.57 -6.77 12.54
#